data_36f83cade1fd4a5f8b4ba037d2ef090c
#
_entry.id   36f83cade1fd4a5f8b4ba037d2ef090c
#
_cell.length_a   1.000
_cell.length_b   1.000
_cell.length_c   1.000
_cell.angle_alpha   90.00
_cell.angle_beta   90.00
_cell.angle_gamma   90.00
#
_symmetry.space_group_name_H-M   'P 1'
#
loop_
_entity.id
_entity.type
_entity.pdbx_description
1 polymer ?
#
loop_
_entity_poly.entity_id
_entity_poly.type
_entity_poly.pdbx_seq_one_letter_code
_entity_poly.pdbx_strand_id
1 'polypeptide(L)'
;MKVLKKITTLVLVVAMAFSVNVTGTFTESVKAATEFQITSPSDNGLVAAGYIDIKWNNPIGGTASKYNVYVDGNYVNSTTSTTYEYYTTSVAYHTAWIEAELSNGAKEYTKTVKFGVSKKGLAVNDNMGRRLDPVAMNMGWYYTWGTTPFLYTTYGSVEFVPMIWGTGSENAISRIASSGYKYLLAYNEPDMGANVGGSNINVNTAINNWNKFLGYNFHLGSPAPALSPSWGIDNNTGGKWFRTFMNGIDHSTIDFIPLH
;
A
#
# COMPACT_ATOMS: atom_id res chain seq x y z
N MET A 1 56.36 -55.35 -19.49
CA MET A 1 55.47 -54.56 -20.35
C MET A 1 54.09 -54.67 -19.79
N LYS A 2 53.58 -53.64 -19.14
CA LYS A 2 52.22 -53.57 -18.59
C LYS A 2 51.34 -52.77 -19.55
N VAL A 3 50.34 -53.42 -20.12
CA VAL A 3 49.34 -52.76 -20.98
C VAL A 3 48.30 -52.12 -20.12
N LEU A 4 48.17 -50.77 -20.20
CA LEU A 4 47.20 -49.99 -19.48
C LEU A 4 45.89 -49.97 -20.33
N LYS A 5 44.85 -50.63 -19.84
CA LYS A 5 43.51 -50.54 -20.44
C LYS A 5 42.86 -49.22 -20.05
N LYS A 6 42.61 -48.37 -21.02
CA LYS A 6 41.75 -47.19 -20.86
C LYS A 6 40.28 -47.64 -20.81
N ILE A 7 39.63 -47.44 -19.72
CA ILE A 7 38.17 -47.58 -19.60
C ILE A 7 37.57 -46.22 -19.99
N THR A 8 36.91 -46.19 -21.14
CA THR A 8 36.14 -45.03 -21.60
C THR A 8 34.73 -45.17 -21.02
N THR A 9 34.40 -44.39 -20.01
CA THR A 9 33.04 -44.35 -19.48
C THR A 9 32.18 -43.48 -20.40
N LEU A 10 31.29 -44.13 -21.14
CA LEU A 10 30.27 -43.46 -21.95
C LEU A 10 29.15 -43.01 -21.05
N VAL A 11 29.07 -41.72 -20.77
CA VAL A 11 27.91 -41.14 -20.06
C VAL A 11 26.82 -40.96 -21.11
N LEU A 12 25.82 -41.80 -21.07
CA LEU A 12 24.60 -41.69 -21.87
C LEU A 12 23.67 -40.68 -21.15
N VAL A 13 23.64 -39.42 -21.64
CA VAL A 13 22.64 -38.46 -21.22
C VAL A 13 21.35 -38.78 -21.95
N VAL A 14 20.43 -39.46 -21.27
CA VAL A 14 19.06 -39.63 -21.75
C VAL A 14 18.31 -38.33 -21.43
N ALA A 15 18.18 -37.47 -22.42
CA ALA A 15 17.25 -36.33 -22.35
C ALA A 15 15.82 -36.87 -22.49
N MET A 16 15.15 -37.15 -21.39
CA MET A 16 13.71 -37.35 -21.39
C MET A 16 13.05 -35.98 -21.58
N ALA A 17 12.60 -35.72 -22.80
CA ALA A 17 11.67 -34.64 -23.07
C ALA A 17 10.32 -35.00 -22.45
N PHE A 18 10.06 -34.55 -21.23
CA PHE A 18 8.72 -34.52 -20.68
C PHE A 18 7.97 -33.37 -21.37
N SER A 19 7.18 -33.67 -22.39
CA SER A 19 6.12 -32.79 -22.86
C SER A 19 5.02 -32.82 -21.82
N VAL A 20 5.11 -31.87 -20.84
CA VAL A 20 4.00 -31.62 -19.92
C VAL A 20 2.95 -30.83 -20.69
N ASN A 21 1.94 -31.54 -21.20
CA ASN A 21 0.68 -30.89 -21.58
C ASN A 21 0.00 -30.38 -20.32
N VAL A 22 0.33 -29.14 -19.90
CA VAL A 22 -0.40 -28.43 -18.85
C VAL A 22 -1.66 -27.84 -19.46
N THR A 23 -2.68 -28.67 -19.69
CA THR A 23 -4.08 -28.23 -19.80
C THR A 23 -4.77 -28.44 -18.46
N GLY A 24 -4.11 -27.98 -17.39
CA GLY A 24 -4.73 -27.87 -16.06
C GLY A 24 -5.16 -26.43 -15.88
N THR A 25 -6.44 -26.18 -15.89
CA THR A 25 -6.99 -24.99 -15.22
C THR A 25 -6.58 -25.10 -13.76
N PHE A 26 -5.61 -24.28 -13.35
CA PHE A 26 -5.35 -24.06 -11.93
C PHE A 26 -6.57 -23.34 -11.35
N THR A 27 -7.59 -24.09 -10.99
CA THR A 27 -8.55 -23.64 -10.01
C THR A 27 -7.80 -23.73 -8.67
N GLU A 28 -7.20 -22.63 -8.22
CA GLU A 28 -6.92 -22.52 -6.80
C GLU A 28 -8.25 -22.78 -6.09
N SER A 29 -8.36 -23.93 -5.46
CA SER A 29 -9.46 -24.18 -4.55
C SER A 29 -9.28 -23.19 -3.40
N VAL A 30 -10.02 -22.09 -3.43
CA VAL A 30 -10.13 -21.19 -2.27
C VAL A 30 -10.62 -22.08 -1.14
N LYS A 31 -9.70 -22.47 -0.25
CA LYS A 31 -10.03 -23.25 0.93
C LYS A 31 -11.05 -22.43 1.71
N ALA A 32 -12.28 -22.93 1.83
CA ALA A 32 -13.30 -22.25 2.59
C ALA A 32 -12.76 -21.91 3.98
N ALA A 33 -12.97 -20.69 4.44
CA ALA A 33 -12.53 -20.29 5.76
C ALA A 33 -13.12 -21.25 6.79
N THR A 34 -12.27 -21.75 7.67
CA THR A 34 -12.66 -22.70 8.72
C THR A 34 -13.10 -21.98 10.01
N GLU A 35 -13.00 -20.66 10.05
CA GLU A 35 -13.30 -19.84 11.21
C GLU A 35 -13.74 -18.43 10.76
N PHE A 36 -14.70 -17.83 11.46
CA PHE A 36 -15.02 -16.42 11.30
C PHE A 36 -13.94 -15.58 11.99
N GLN A 37 -13.15 -14.81 11.23
CA GLN A 37 -11.97 -14.14 11.77
C GLN A 37 -11.68 -12.82 11.05
N ILE A 38 -11.01 -11.91 11.75
CA ILE A 38 -10.36 -10.74 11.16
C ILE A 38 -9.16 -11.21 10.36
N THR A 39 -9.06 -10.72 9.11
CA THR A 39 -7.96 -11.00 8.17
C THR A 39 -6.98 -9.84 8.05
N SER A 40 -7.41 -8.62 8.44
CA SER A 40 -6.59 -7.41 8.53
C SER A 40 -7.17 -6.48 9.60
N PRO A 41 -6.34 -5.85 10.46
CA PRO A 41 -4.92 -6.14 10.70
C PRO A 41 -4.69 -7.57 11.19
N SER A 42 -3.48 -8.10 10.96
CA SER A 42 -3.10 -9.39 11.55
C SER A 42 -2.92 -9.24 13.07
N ASP A 43 -3.16 -10.33 13.80
CA ASP A 43 -2.91 -10.33 15.25
C ASP A 43 -1.43 -10.04 15.55
N ASN A 44 -1.20 -9.10 16.47
CA ASN A 44 0.10 -8.49 16.77
C ASN A 44 0.80 -7.78 15.59
N GLY A 45 0.06 -7.50 14.51
CA GLY A 45 0.55 -6.73 13.36
C GLY A 45 0.76 -5.25 13.70
N LEU A 46 1.54 -4.56 12.88
CA LEU A 46 1.74 -3.12 12.95
C LEU A 46 1.15 -2.47 11.69
N VAL A 47 0.40 -1.39 11.87
CA VAL A 47 -0.24 -0.64 10.77
C VAL A 47 0.07 0.85 10.87
N ALA A 48 -0.10 1.57 9.76
CA ALA A 48 0.03 3.01 9.74
C ALA A 48 -1.07 3.70 10.57
N ALA A 49 -0.72 4.81 11.23
CA ALA A 49 -1.70 5.72 11.79
C ALA A 49 -2.48 6.41 10.67
N GLY A 50 -3.75 6.64 10.87
CA GLY A 50 -4.67 7.22 9.90
C GLY A 50 -5.84 6.28 9.66
N TYR A 51 -6.15 6.01 8.40
CA TYR A 51 -7.24 5.13 7.98
C TYR A 51 -6.77 3.68 7.92
N ILE A 52 -7.37 2.83 8.74
CA ILE A 52 -7.02 1.41 8.90
C ILE A 52 -8.18 0.54 8.42
N ASP A 53 -7.94 -0.32 7.43
CA ASP A 53 -8.93 -1.31 7.03
C ASP A 53 -8.97 -2.46 8.01
N ILE A 54 -10.07 -2.59 8.71
CA ILE A 54 -10.43 -3.80 9.43
C ILE A 54 -11.21 -4.68 8.47
N LYS A 55 -10.62 -5.81 8.07
CA LYS A 55 -11.20 -6.77 7.11
C LYS A 55 -11.43 -8.11 7.79
N TRP A 56 -12.48 -8.81 7.39
CA TRP A 56 -12.81 -10.13 7.90
C TRP A 56 -13.41 -11.02 6.82
N ASN A 57 -13.42 -12.33 7.05
CA ASN A 57 -14.12 -13.28 6.19
C ASN A 57 -15.59 -13.40 6.59
N ASN A 58 -16.38 -14.08 5.77
CA ASN A 58 -17.78 -14.35 6.10
C ASN A 58 -17.90 -15.30 7.30
N PRO A 59 -18.97 -15.19 8.10
CA PRO A 59 -19.29 -16.12 9.16
C PRO A 59 -19.58 -17.51 8.58
N ILE A 60 -19.47 -18.56 9.40
CA ILE A 60 -19.59 -19.95 8.97
C ILE A 60 -21.03 -20.45 9.09
N GLY A 61 -21.78 -20.00 10.09
CA GLY A 61 -23.13 -20.49 10.41
C GLY A 61 -24.23 -19.94 9.54
N GLY A 62 -23.91 -19.08 8.56
CA GLY A 62 -24.90 -18.54 7.62
C GLY A 62 -24.54 -17.22 7.02
N THR A 63 -25.46 -16.64 6.26
CA THR A 63 -25.29 -15.32 5.65
C THR A 63 -25.51 -14.24 6.70
N ALA A 64 -24.54 -13.33 6.84
CA ALA A 64 -24.69 -12.16 7.68
C ALA A 64 -25.64 -11.14 7.03
N SER A 65 -26.56 -10.60 7.81
CA SER A 65 -27.39 -9.46 7.44
C SER A 65 -26.68 -8.13 7.80
N LYS A 66 -25.82 -8.16 8.81
CA LYS A 66 -25.10 -6.99 9.31
C LYS A 66 -23.86 -7.44 10.11
N TYR A 67 -22.84 -6.60 10.10
CA TYR A 67 -21.66 -6.72 10.97
C TYR A 67 -21.59 -5.50 11.90
N ASN A 68 -21.34 -5.72 13.17
CA ASN A 68 -21.05 -4.71 14.16
C ASN A 68 -19.56 -4.74 14.46
N VAL A 69 -18.91 -3.58 14.35
CA VAL A 69 -17.45 -3.43 14.52
C VAL A 69 -17.17 -2.84 15.89
N TYR A 70 -16.26 -3.46 16.60
CA TYR A 70 -15.80 -3.02 17.92
C TYR A 70 -14.29 -2.80 17.93
N VAL A 71 -13.87 -1.66 18.48
CA VAL A 71 -12.46 -1.33 18.69
C VAL A 71 -12.27 -0.90 20.13
N ASP A 72 -11.25 -1.43 20.79
CA ASP A 72 -10.91 -1.18 22.19
C ASP A 72 -12.12 -1.41 23.13
N GLY A 73 -12.90 -2.43 22.83
CA GLY A 73 -14.11 -2.79 23.57
C GLY A 73 -15.34 -1.91 23.29
N ASN A 74 -15.20 -0.85 22.50
CA ASN A 74 -16.30 0.06 22.18
C ASN A 74 -16.91 -0.27 20.82
N TYR A 75 -18.24 -0.18 20.74
CA TYR A 75 -18.94 -0.21 19.45
C TYR A 75 -18.55 1.01 18.62
N VAL A 76 -18.13 0.79 17.38
CA VAL A 76 -17.69 1.85 16.46
C VAL A 76 -18.75 2.13 15.40
N ASN A 77 -19.20 1.10 14.70
CA ASN A 77 -20.17 1.23 13.62
C ASN A 77 -20.71 -0.14 13.20
N SER A 78 -21.72 -0.13 12.30
CA SER A 78 -22.18 -1.33 11.60
C SER A 78 -22.10 -1.18 10.09
N THR A 79 -21.93 -2.31 9.39
CA THR A 79 -21.81 -2.38 7.94
C THR A 79 -22.37 -3.68 7.41
N THR A 80 -22.72 -3.75 6.14
CA THR A 80 -23.04 -4.98 5.40
C THR A 80 -21.84 -5.52 4.61
N SER A 81 -20.75 -4.76 4.54
CA SER A 81 -19.48 -5.15 3.92
C SER A 81 -18.63 -5.97 4.87
N THR A 82 -17.72 -6.77 4.36
CA THR A 82 -16.68 -7.49 5.15
C THR A 82 -15.43 -6.65 5.40
N THR A 83 -15.56 -5.33 5.29
CA THR A 83 -14.51 -4.36 5.61
C THR A 83 -15.12 -3.12 6.25
N TYR A 84 -14.36 -2.52 7.14
CA TYR A 84 -14.66 -1.23 7.76
C TYR A 84 -13.38 -0.41 7.87
N GLU A 85 -13.42 0.84 7.41
CA GLU A 85 -12.31 1.76 7.54
C GLU A 85 -12.39 2.50 8.88
N TYR A 86 -11.45 2.21 9.76
CA TYR A 86 -11.32 2.82 11.09
C TYR A 86 -10.23 3.89 11.08
N TYR A 87 -10.56 5.09 11.56
CA TYR A 87 -9.58 6.18 11.65
C TYR A 87 -9.04 6.33 13.06
N THR A 88 -7.71 6.30 13.21
CA THR A 88 -7.04 6.66 14.45
C THR A 88 -5.64 7.21 14.22
N THR A 89 -5.26 8.22 15.00
CA THR A 89 -3.88 8.73 15.10
C THR A 89 -3.21 8.37 16.42
N SER A 90 -3.88 7.57 17.25
CA SER A 90 -3.35 7.09 18.53
C SER A 90 -2.26 6.06 18.30
N VAL A 91 -1.03 6.41 18.67
CA VAL A 91 0.13 5.49 18.59
C VAL A 91 0.13 4.60 19.82
N ALA A 92 -0.62 3.52 19.73
CA ALA A 92 -0.82 2.55 20.80
C ALA A 92 -1.08 1.15 20.23
N TYR A 93 -1.21 0.17 21.10
CA TYR A 93 -1.87 -1.08 20.74
C TYR A 93 -3.39 -0.90 20.87
N HIS A 94 -4.09 -1.35 19.86
CA HIS A 94 -5.54 -1.39 19.79
C HIS A 94 -6.02 -2.84 19.71
N THR A 95 -7.29 -3.06 19.99
CA THR A 95 -7.96 -4.35 19.82
C THR A 95 -9.17 -4.19 18.92
N ALA A 96 -9.47 -5.21 18.11
CA ALA A 96 -10.70 -5.24 17.31
C ALA A 96 -11.35 -6.60 17.32
N TRP A 97 -12.68 -6.63 17.24
CA TRP A 97 -13.48 -7.83 17.02
C TRP A 97 -14.79 -7.46 16.31
N ILE A 98 -15.39 -8.45 15.64
CA ILE A 98 -16.59 -8.29 14.83
C ILE A 98 -17.69 -9.20 15.36
N GLU A 99 -18.90 -8.68 15.45
CA GLU A 99 -20.13 -9.44 15.62
C GLU A 99 -20.85 -9.50 14.28
N ALA A 100 -21.15 -10.68 13.79
CA ALA A 100 -22.04 -10.88 12.64
C ALA A 100 -23.46 -11.23 13.13
N GLU A 101 -24.45 -10.48 12.70
CA GLU A 101 -25.86 -10.83 12.87
C GLU A 101 -26.29 -11.61 11.63
N LEU A 102 -26.68 -12.87 11.80
CA LEU A 102 -27.06 -13.74 10.70
C LEU A 102 -28.54 -13.57 10.32
N SER A 103 -28.86 -13.88 9.07
CA SER A 103 -30.24 -13.78 8.56
C SER A 103 -31.25 -14.69 9.28
N ASN A 104 -30.78 -15.71 9.99
CA ASN A 104 -31.60 -16.60 10.84
C ASN A 104 -31.76 -16.08 12.27
N GLY A 105 -31.22 -14.89 12.59
CA GLY A 105 -31.27 -14.28 13.92
C GLY A 105 -30.16 -14.72 14.87
N ALA A 106 -29.30 -15.66 14.47
CA ALA A 106 -28.14 -16.04 15.26
C ALA A 106 -27.02 -15.00 15.18
N LYS A 107 -26.06 -15.07 16.10
CA LYS A 107 -24.89 -14.21 16.12
C LYS A 107 -23.62 -15.05 16.11
N GLU A 108 -22.61 -14.58 15.37
CA GLU A 108 -21.26 -15.10 15.42
C GLU A 108 -20.27 -14.00 15.74
N TYR A 109 -19.13 -14.37 16.30
CA TYR A 109 -18.10 -13.43 16.76
C TYR A 109 -16.73 -13.88 16.28
N THR A 110 -15.91 -12.90 15.86
CA THR A 110 -14.49 -13.19 15.63
C THR A 110 -13.76 -13.28 16.97
N LYS A 111 -12.60 -13.92 16.95
CA LYS A 111 -11.62 -13.67 18.02
C LYS A 111 -11.20 -12.21 17.99
N THR A 112 -10.83 -11.68 19.15
CA THR A 112 -10.21 -10.36 19.27
C THR A 112 -8.79 -10.42 18.70
N VAL A 113 -8.47 -9.52 17.77
CA VAL A 113 -7.10 -9.27 17.31
C VAL A 113 -6.54 -8.05 18.02
N LYS A 114 -5.23 -8.09 18.31
CA LYS A 114 -4.47 -6.96 18.84
C LYS A 114 -3.52 -6.44 17.75
N PHE A 115 -3.49 -5.14 17.50
CA PHE A 115 -2.60 -4.55 16.52
C PHE A 115 -1.99 -3.24 17.04
N GLY A 116 -0.76 -2.96 16.60
CA GLY A 116 -0.07 -1.72 16.92
C GLY A 116 -0.30 -0.66 15.83
N VAL A 117 -0.35 0.60 16.23
CA VAL A 117 -0.44 1.75 15.30
C VAL A 117 0.84 2.57 15.37
N SER A 118 1.44 2.88 14.22
CA SER A 118 2.69 3.63 14.11
C SER A 118 2.54 4.81 13.17
N LYS A 119 3.08 5.97 13.56
CA LYS A 119 3.26 7.14 12.67
C LYS A 119 4.57 7.10 11.89
N LYS A 120 5.48 6.20 12.23
CA LYS A 120 6.78 6.12 11.59
C LYS A 120 6.66 5.58 10.18
N GLY A 121 7.26 6.31 9.24
CA GLY A 121 7.41 5.89 7.85
C GLY A 121 8.86 5.86 7.44
N LEU A 122 9.14 5.20 6.32
CA LEU A 122 10.47 5.05 5.76
C LEU A 122 10.50 5.39 4.28
N ALA A 123 11.43 6.25 3.89
CA ALA A 123 11.80 6.46 2.50
C ALA A 123 12.82 5.39 2.10
N VAL A 124 12.47 4.48 1.21
CA VAL A 124 13.32 3.35 0.80
C VAL A 124 13.85 3.58 -0.59
N ASN A 125 15.17 3.71 -0.73
CA ASN A 125 15.84 3.78 -2.02
C ASN A 125 16.75 2.56 -2.20
N ASP A 126 16.42 1.70 -3.16
CA ASP A 126 17.14 0.45 -3.43
C ASP A 126 18.52 0.68 -4.08
N ASN A 127 18.73 1.84 -4.67
CA ASN A 127 19.99 2.19 -5.37
C ASN A 127 21.17 2.44 -4.42
N MET A 128 20.95 2.51 -3.12
CA MET A 128 22.00 2.80 -2.13
C MET A 128 22.71 1.56 -1.58
N GLY A 129 22.47 0.36 -2.11
CA GLY A 129 23.16 -0.86 -1.69
C GLY A 129 22.92 -1.30 -0.24
N ARG A 130 22.07 -0.59 0.50
CA ARG A 130 21.63 -0.93 1.85
C ARG A 130 20.13 -1.16 1.83
N ARG A 131 19.75 -2.39 2.04
CA ARG A 131 18.34 -2.75 2.18
C ARG A 131 17.87 -2.34 3.58
N LEU A 132 17.02 -1.33 3.63
CA LEU A 132 16.30 -1.00 4.85
C LEU A 132 15.03 -1.86 4.88
N ASP A 133 14.79 -2.54 5.99
CA ASP A 133 13.61 -3.37 6.20
C ASP A 133 12.60 -2.61 7.07
N PRO A 134 11.50 -2.11 6.50
CA PRO A 134 10.48 -1.40 7.26
C PRO A 134 9.86 -2.22 8.39
N VAL A 135 9.75 -3.54 8.23
CA VAL A 135 9.21 -4.43 9.27
C VAL A 135 10.17 -4.51 10.46
N ALA A 136 11.45 -4.81 10.19
CA ALA A 136 12.49 -4.89 11.24
C ALA A 136 12.69 -3.56 11.98
N MET A 137 12.38 -2.43 11.32
CA MET A 137 12.47 -1.10 11.91
C MET A 137 11.17 -0.64 12.59
N ASN A 138 10.14 -1.48 12.67
CA ASN A 138 8.83 -1.16 13.22
C ASN A 138 8.20 0.10 12.59
N MET A 139 8.22 0.16 11.25
CA MET A 139 7.56 1.20 10.48
C MET A 139 6.11 0.82 10.19
N GLY A 140 5.20 1.80 10.21
CA GLY A 140 3.80 1.60 9.81
C GLY A 140 3.62 1.71 8.31
N TRP A 141 4.46 2.49 7.63
CA TRP A 141 4.37 2.74 6.20
C TRP A 141 5.73 3.02 5.57
N TYR A 142 5.80 2.94 4.23
CA TYR A 142 7.00 3.30 3.48
C TYR A 142 6.64 3.76 2.07
N TYR A 143 7.56 4.49 1.42
CA TYR A 143 7.47 4.86 0.01
C TYR A 143 8.83 4.72 -0.69
N THR A 144 8.82 4.74 -2.02
CA THR A 144 10.02 4.46 -2.84
C THR A 144 10.24 5.51 -3.93
N TRP A 145 9.60 6.67 -3.86
CA TRP A 145 9.47 7.65 -4.95
C TRP A 145 8.85 7.09 -6.24
N GLY A 146 8.38 5.86 -6.21
CA GLY A 146 7.81 5.15 -7.35
C GLY A 146 6.36 4.75 -7.17
N THR A 147 5.82 4.17 -8.23
CA THR A 147 4.41 3.73 -8.30
C THR A 147 4.19 2.30 -7.83
N THR A 148 5.26 1.58 -7.50
CA THR A 148 5.24 0.17 -7.06
C THR A 148 6.22 -0.05 -5.93
N PRO A 149 5.94 -1.00 -5.01
CA PRO A 149 6.94 -1.45 -4.05
C PRO A 149 8.10 -2.15 -4.78
N PHE A 150 9.25 -2.25 -4.11
CA PHE A 150 10.35 -3.03 -4.66
C PHE A 150 9.99 -4.52 -4.73
N LEU A 151 10.40 -5.19 -5.83
CA LEU A 151 9.98 -6.54 -6.23
C LEU A 151 10.33 -7.67 -5.23
N TYR A 152 11.25 -7.45 -4.31
CA TYR A 152 11.73 -8.51 -3.42
C TYR A 152 11.21 -8.40 -2.00
N THR A 153 10.29 -7.49 -1.75
CA THR A 153 9.85 -7.22 -0.40
C THR A 153 8.35 -7.07 -0.34
N THR A 154 7.68 -8.16 -0.11
CA THR A 154 6.38 -8.10 0.56
C THR A 154 6.67 -7.80 2.02
N TYR A 155 6.66 -6.53 2.40
CA TYR A 155 6.88 -6.11 3.78
C TYR A 155 5.66 -6.40 4.69
N GLY A 156 4.91 -7.42 4.36
CA GLY A 156 3.79 -7.88 5.17
C GLY A 156 2.72 -6.81 5.37
N SER A 157 2.49 -6.42 6.62
CA SER A 157 1.47 -5.45 7.01
C SER A 157 1.91 -3.98 6.90
N VAL A 158 3.17 -3.70 6.51
CA VAL A 158 3.63 -2.31 6.37
C VAL A 158 3.04 -1.68 5.12
N GLU A 159 2.33 -0.59 5.28
CA GLU A 159 1.62 0.10 4.20
C GLU A 159 2.59 0.68 3.17
N PHE A 160 2.45 0.31 1.90
CA PHE A 160 3.14 0.97 0.81
C PHE A 160 2.34 2.19 0.33
N VAL A 161 3.00 3.33 0.24
CA VAL A 161 2.42 4.57 -0.25
C VAL A 161 3.03 4.89 -1.62
N PRO A 162 2.33 4.63 -2.73
CA PRO A 162 2.80 4.96 -4.07
C PRO A 162 2.90 6.47 -4.28
N MET A 163 3.79 6.87 -5.19
CA MET A 163 4.00 8.26 -5.58
C MET A 163 3.90 8.42 -7.09
N ILE A 164 3.18 9.45 -7.52
CA ILE A 164 3.29 10.00 -8.87
C ILE A 164 4.37 11.07 -8.83
N TRP A 165 5.62 10.66 -9.04
CA TRP A 165 6.79 11.52 -8.89
C TRP A 165 6.73 12.77 -9.80
N GLY A 166 6.20 12.62 -11.01
CA GLY A 166 6.06 13.69 -11.98
C GLY A 166 5.05 13.32 -13.07
N THR A 167 4.85 14.21 -14.05
CA THR A 167 3.86 14.02 -15.12
C THR A 167 4.09 12.76 -15.96
N GLY A 168 5.32 12.28 -16.05
CA GLY A 168 5.66 11.04 -16.77
C GLY A 168 5.10 9.76 -16.15
N SER A 169 4.70 9.79 -14.88
CA SER A 169 4.12 8.65 -14.16
C SER A 169 2.60 8.70 -13.96
N GLU A 170 1.93 9.74 -14.43
CA GLU A 170 0.47 9.92 -14.26
C GLU A 170 -0.37 8.77 -14.86
N ASN A 171 0.14 8.13 -15.93
CA ASN A 171 -0.52 6.99 -16.58
C ASN A 171 -0.62 5.76 -15.66
N ALA A 172 0.09 5.74 -14.54
CA ALA A 172 0.03 4.65 -13.57
C ALA A 172 -1.14 4.78 -12.57
N ILE A 173 -1.83 5.92 -12.49
CA ILE A 173 -2.84 6.20 -11.46
C ILE A 173 -3.94 5.13 -11.43
N SER A 174 -4.51 4.76 -12.59
CA SER A 174 -5.57 3.75 -12.65
C SER A 174 -5.11 2.37 -12.18
N ARG A 175 -3.86 1.99 -12.50
CA ARG A 175 -3.26 0.74 -12.03
C ARG A 175 -3.02 0.76 -10.53
N ILE A 176 -2.55 1.88 -9.99
CA ILE A 176 -2.38 2.06 -8.54
C ILE A 176 -3.72 1.90 -7.83
N ALA A 177 -4.78 2.53 -8.35
CA ALA A 177 -6.12 2.41 -7.81
C ALA A 177 -6.63 0.94 -7.78
N SER A 178 -6.36 0.19 -8.86
CA SER A 178 -6.72 -1.23 -8.95
C SER A 178 -5.90 -2.14 -8.01
N SER A 179 -4.78 -1.65 -7.49
CA SER A 179 -3.93 -2.41 -6.56
C SER A 179 -4.38 -2.33 -5.09
N GLY A 180 -5.41 -1.54 -4.78
CA GLY A 180 -5.97 -1.42 -3.44
C GLY A 180 -5.14 -0.61 -2.45
N TYR A 181 -4.17 0.17 -2.91
CA TYR A 181 -3.45 1.12 -2.06
C TYR A 181 -4.39 2.25 -1.62
N LYS A 182 -4.25 2.68 -0.37
CA LYS A 182 -5.13 3.70 0.23
C LYS A 182 -4.65 5.12 0.02
N TYR A 183 -3.37 5.32 0.04
CA TYR A 183 -2.74 6.63 -0.02
C TYR A 183 -2.05 6.81 -1.35
N LEU A 184 -2.02 8.05 -1.85
CA LEU A 184 -1.26 8.41 -3.03
C LEU A 184 -0.54 9.73 -2.77
N LEU A 185 0.79 9.73 -2.93
CA LEU A 185 1.60 10.94 -2.96
C LEU A 185 1.58 11.50 -4.38
N ALA A 186 1.28 12.81 -4.50
CA ALA A 186 1.38 13.51 -5.76
C ALA A 186 2.82 13.98 -6.01
N TYR A 187 3.01 14.87 -6.95
CA TYR A 187 4.29 15.31 -7.50
C TYR A 187 5.37 15.65 -6.46
N ASN A 188 6.58 15.09 -6.69
CA ASN A 188 7.75 15.33 -5.87
C ASN A 188 8.48 16.61 -6.32
N GLU A 189 8.64 17.55 -5.42
CA GLU A 189 9.43 18.77 -5.62
C GLU A 189 9.18 19.44 -6.99
N PRO A 190 7.91 19.73 -7.34
CA PRO A 190 7.56 20.24 -8.66
C PRO A 190 8.14 21.63 -8.94
N ASP A 191 8.49 22.38 -7.90
CA ASP A 191 9.14 23.70 -7.93
C ASP A 191 10.64 23.63 -8.18
N MET A 192 11.25 22.45 -8.13
CA MET A 192 12.69 22.24 -8.38
C MET A 192 12.94 21.72 -9.79
N GLY A 193 14.08 22.15 -10.36
CA GLY A 193 14.56 21.69 -11.67
C GLY A 193 14.96 20.20 -11.65
N ALA A 194 14.79 19.53 -12.77
CA ALA A 194 15.14 18.11 -12.91
C ALA A 194 16.64 17.83 -12.70
N ASN A 195 17.51 18.80 -12.97
CA ASN A 195 18.95 18.72 -12.75
C ASN A 195 19.38 18.69 -11.27
N VAL A 196 18.46 19.00 -10.36
CA VAL A 196 18.67 19.00 -8.91
C VAL A 196 17.70 18.03 -8.20
N GLY A 197 17.04 17.14 -8.93
CA GLY A 197 16.23 16.06 -8.38
C GLY A 197 14.74 16.35 -8.23
N GLY A 198 14.28 17.53 -8.65
CA GLY A 198 12.86 17.87 -8.64
C GLY A 198 12.12 17.38 -9.90
N SER A 199 10.82 17.30 -9.84
CA SER A 199 10.00 16.91 -11.02
C SER A 199 9.77 18.03 -12.04
N ASN A 200 10.15 19.25 -11.71
CA ASN A 200 10.15 20.40 -12.63
C ASN A 200 8.82 20.62 -13.36
N ILE A 201 7.76 20.78 -12.62
CA ILE A 201 6.42 20.91 -13.17
C ILE A 201 5.94 22.37 -13.04
N ASN A 202 5.58 22.96 -14.17
CA ASN A 202 4.93 24.26 -14.15
C ASN A 202 3.61 24.16 -13.35
N VAL A 203 3.33 25.14 -12.50
CA VAL A 203 2.16 25.11 -11.61
C VAL A 203 0.84 25.01 -12.37
N ASN A 204 0.70 25.70 -13.52
CA ASN A 204 -0.51 25.60 -14.33
C ASN A 204 -0.68 24.19 -14.94
N THR A 205 0.43 23.52 -15.27
CA THR A 205 0.39 22.11 -15.71
C THR A 205 -0.10 21.21 -14.57
N ALA A 206 0.38 21.41 -13.36
CA ALA A 206 -0.07 20.65 -12.20
C ALA A 206 -1.57 20.87 -11.92
N ILE A 207 -2.05 22.11 -11.97
CA ILE A 207 -3.47 22.47 -11.82
C ILE A 207 -4.31 21.77 -12.90
N ASN A 208 -3.92 21.89 -14.17
CA ASN A 208 -4.66 21.30 -15.30
C ASN A 208 -4.71 19.77 -15.24
N ASN A 209 -3.65 19.16 -14.71
CA ASN A 209 -3.55 17.71 -14.58
C ASN A 209 -4.18 17.17 -13.28
N TRP A 210 -4.55 18.03 -12.31
CA TRP A 210 -5.05 17.60 -11.02
C TRP A 210 -6.27 16.69 -11.12
N ASN A 211 -7.16 16.95 -12.06
CA ASN A 211 -8.33 16.11 -12.31
C ASN A 211 -8.00 14.64 -12.64
N LYS A 212 -6.77 14.33 -13.07
CA LYS A 212 -6.36 12.93 -13.31
C LYS A 212 -6.22 12.12 -12.03
N PHE A 213 -6.04 12.77 -10.88
CA PHE A 213 -5.94 12.14 -9.57
C PHE A 213 -7.31 11.88 -8.94
N LEU A 214 -8.35 12.56 -9.44
CA LEU A 214 -9.68 12.54 -8.86
C LEU A 214 -10.51 11.36 -9.39
N GLY A 215 -11.59 11.01 -8.67
CA GLY A 215 -12.49 9.91 -9.05
C GLY A 215 -11.97 8.52 -8.68
N TYR A 216 -10.89 8.43 -7.93
CA TYR A 216 -10.38 7.20 -7.33
C TYR A 216 -10.53 7.25 -5.80
N ASN A 217 -10.52 6.07 -5.18
CA ASN A 217 -10.68 5.94 -3.73
C ASN A 217 -9.32 6.00 -3.00
N PHE A 218 -8.57 7.09 -3.21
CA PHE A 218 -7.34 7.37 -2.48
C PHE A 218 -7.57 8.42 -1.41
N HIS A 219 -6.80 8.34 -0.33
CA HIS A 219 -6.45 9.50 0.47
C HIS A 219 -5.29 10.20 -0.25
N LEU A 220 -5.59 11.34 -0.84
CA LEU A 220 -4.70 12.01 -1.78
C LEU A 220 -3.87 13.10 -1.11
N GLY A 221 -2.54 12.96 -1.21
CA GLY A 221 -1.61 13.99 -0.81
C GLY A 221 -1.46 15.08 -1.87
N SER A 222 -1.33 16.33 -1.44
CA SER A 222 -0.94 17.42 -2.36
C SER A 222 0.44 17.15 -2.97
N PRO A 223 0.83 17.86 -4.04
CA PRO A 223 2.24 17.98 -4.41
C PRO A 223 3.08 18.45 -3.23
N ALA A 224 4.32 17.95 -3.12
CA ALA A 224 5.28 18.29 -2.08
C ALA A 224 6.40 19.19 -2.63
N PRO A 225 6.26 20.53 -2.63
CA PRO A 225 7.33 21.41 -3.08
C PRO A 225 8.52 21.35 -2.13
N ALA A 226 9.72 21.52 -2.67
CA ALA A 226 10.98 21.49 -1.92
C ALA A 226 11.10 22.63 -0.89
N LEU A 227 10.45 23.76 -1.15
CA LEU A 227 10.45 24.95 -0.29
C LEU A 227 11.84 25.50 0.03
N SER A 228 12.86 25.09 -0.73
CA SER A 228 14.26 25.46 -0.46
C SER A 228 14.62 26.81 -1.07
N PRO A 229 15.07 27.79 -0.27
CA PRO A 229 15.55 29.05 -0.79
C PRO A 229 16.93 28.96 -1.44
N SER A 230 17.67 27.86 -1.29
CA SER A 230 19.07 27.76 -1.69
C SER A 230 19.33 27.16 -3.07
N TRP A 231 18.30 26.72 -3.78
CA TRP A 231 18.45 25.99 -5.05
C TRP A 231 18.19 26.86 -6.29
N GLY A 232 18.48 28.16 -6.21
CA GLY A 232 18.46 29.09 -7.34
C GLY A 232 17.07 29.52 -7.79
N ILE A 233 16.08 29.25 -7.03
CA ILE A 233 14.72 29.68 -7.21
C ILE A 233 14.55 30.85 -6.27
N ASP A 234 14.16 32.00 -6.82
CA ASP A 234 14.06 33.24 -6.07
C ASP A 234 13.28 33.04 -4.74
N ASN A 235 13.65 33.76 -3.73
CA ASN A 235 13.31 33.67 -2.30
C ASN A 235 11.86 33.30 -1.92
N ASN A 236 11.13 32.52 -2.65
CA ASN A 236 9.81 32.03 -2.29
C ASN A 236 9.10 31.19 -3.37
N THR A 237 9.83 30.59 -4.29
CA THR A 237 9.19 29.91 -5.43
C THR A 237 8.41 28.69 -5.00
N GLY A 238 8.92 27.88 -4.09
CA GLY A 238 8.18 26.73 -3.57
C GLY A 238 6.89 27.15 -2.86
N GLY A 239 6.96 28.14 -1.98
CA GLY A 239 5.78 28.69 -1.33
C GLY A 239 4.84 29.40 -2.29
N LYS A 240 5.37 30.12 -3.31
CA LYS A 240 4.57 30.74 -4.37
C LYS A 240 3.94 29.68 -5.27
N TRP A 241 4.72 28.67 -5.68
CA TRP A 241 4.23 27.56 -6.47
C TRP A 241 3.06 26.87 -5.76
N PHE A 242 3.25 26.51 -4.49
CA PHE A 242 2.23 25.80 -3.70
C PHE A 242 0.97 26.64 -3.49
N ARG A 243 1.09 27.93 -3.14
CA ARG A 243 -0.07 28.82 -3.01
C ARG A 243 -0.82 28.95 -4.33
N THR A 244 -0.10 29.05 -5.48
CA THR A 244 -0.74 29.15 -6.78
C THR A 244 -1.47 27.84 -7.12
N PHE A 245 -0.87 26.69 -6.83
CA PHE A 245 -1.50 25.39 -7.00
C PHE A 245 -2.78 25.29 -6.16
N MET A 246 -2.69 25.56 -4.87
CA MET A 246 -3.84 25.50 -3.96
C MET A 246 -4.96 26.44 -4.41
N ASN A 247 -4.65 27.67 -4.84
CA ASN A 247 -5.66 28.60 -5.34
C ASN A 247 -6.31 28.17 -6.67
N GLY A 248 -5.70 27.24 -7.39
CA GLY A 248 -6.17 26.75 -8.69
C GLY A 248 -6.99 25.45 -8.63
N ILE A 249 -7.14 24.86 -7.47
CA ILE A 249 -7.88 23.60 -7.28
C ILE A 249 -8.93 23.70 -6.17
N ASP A 250 -9.82 22.71 -6.12
CA ASP A 250 -10.70 22.53 -4.95
C ASP A 250 -9.93 21.84 -3.82
N HIS A 251 -9.77 22.54 -2.70
CA HIS A 251 -9.02 22.04 -1.52
C HIS A 251 -9.65 20.79 -0.89
N SER A 252 -10.96 20.58 -1.07
CA SER A 252 -11.65 19.39 -0.55
C SER A 252 -11.17 18.08 -1.23
N THR A 253 -10.40 18.19 -2.31
CA THR A 253 -9.81 17.06 -3.03
C THR A 253 -8.46 16.60 -2.45
N ILE A 254 -7.96 17.29 -1.43
CA ILE A 254 -6.70 16.95 -0.74
C ILE A 254 -7.00 16.47 0.67
N ASP A 255 -6.53 15.27 1.01
CA ASP A 255 -6.69 14.69 2.34
C ASP A 255 -5.52 15.03 3.28
N PHE A 256 -4.32 15.23 2.73
CA PHE A 256 -3.13 15.59 3.52
C PHE A 256 -2.08 16.35 2.70
N ILE A 257 -1.19 17.05 3.39
CA ILE A 257 -0.12 17.85 2.78
C ILE A 257 1.23 17.22 3.14
N PRO A 258 1.94 16.58 2.17
CA PRO A 258 3.33 16.18 2.36
C PRO A 258 4.24 17.41 2.43
N LEU A 259 5.21 17.37 3.32
CA LEU A 259 6.19 18.46 3.52
C LEU A 259 7.61 17.92 3.38
N HIS A 260 8.48 18.75 2.83
CA HIS A 260 9.92 18.50 2.77
C HIS A 260 10.69 19.42 3.72
#